data_ec3b55eaf2a41f1c35a79169f2824125
#
_entry.id   ec3b55eaf2a41f1c35a79169f2824125
#
_cell.length_a   1.000
_cell.length_b   1.000
_cell.length_c   1.000
_cell.angle_alpha   90.00
_cell.angle_beta   90.00
_cell.angle_gamma   90.00
#
_symmetry.space_group_name_H-M   'P 1'
#
loop_
_entity.id
_entity.type
_entity.pdbx_description
1 polymer ?
#
loop_
_entity_poly.entity_id
_entity_poly.type
_entity_poly.pdbx_seq_one_letter_code
_entity_poly.pdbx_strand_id
1 'polypeptide(L)'
;MDYEQYLVDVSKLETPEEVSELLYNLSSVNVFQNSRKREIVEYRSLLCYILRYNLDMKWENIASFMKLNGKDFDHATAIHSVKMYEVYKINNKRLEVLRKKFKTKTKDEFITESKLEELTDRFKKLEEKYLSILDANKSLIVSQEFTVYEKEYRTLSRKQKLIYDERVSLILKSFKWKEYNTEFETINIAQ
;
A
#
# COMPACT_ATOMS: atom_id res chain seq x y z
N MET A 1 -21.39 14.48 11.13
CA MET A 1 -21.85 13.59 10.05
C MET A 1 -20.66 12.76 9.64
N ASP A 2 -20.67 11.50 10.05
CA ASP A 2 -19.57 10.56 9.83
C ASP A 2 -19.49 10.19 8.36
N TYR A 3 -18.43 10.65 7.71
CA TYR A 3 -18.12 10.35 6.30
C TYR A 3 -17.61 8.92 6.07
N GLU A 4 -17.46 8.12 7.12
CA GLU A 4 -16.94 6.75 7.05
C GLU A 4 -17.97 5.69 6.66
N GLN A 5 -19.26 6.03 6.65
CA GLN A 5 -20.35 5.04 6.41
C GLN A 5 -20.65 4.75 4.95
N TYR A 6 -19.98 5.40 3.99
CA TYR A 6 -20.18 5.20 2.54
C TYR A 6 -18.91 4.78 1.80
N LEU A 7 -18.10 3.93 2.39
CA LEU A 7 -17.18 3.11 1.62
C LEU A 7 -17.99 1.97 0.96
N VAL A 8 -18.82 2.33 -0.01
CA VAL A 8 -19.31 1.34 -0.97
C VAL A 8 -18.09 0.79 -1.65
N ASP A 9 -17.94 -0.53 -1.60
CA ASP A 9 -16.86 -1.24 -2.29
C ASP A 9 -17.01 -1.04 -3.79
N VAL A 10 -16.43 0.05 -4.28
CA VAL A 10 -16.52 0.51 -5.68
C VAL A 10 -15.89 -0.50 -6.63
N SER A 11 -15.15 -1.47 -6.11
CA SER A 11 -14.55 -2.58 -6.88
C SER A 11 -15.58 -3.56 -7.48
N LYS A 12 -16.88 -3.45 -7.08
CA LYS A 12 -17.96 -4.32 -7.53
C LYS A 12 -18.99 -3.64 -8.43
N LEU A 13 -18.76 -2.40 -8.85
CA LEU A 13 -19.69 -1.71 -9.76
C LEU A 13 -19.49 -2.26 -11.18
N GLU A 14 -20.39 -3.13 -11.59
CA GLU A 14 -20.36 -3.78 -12.91
C GLU A 14 -21.38 -3.20 -13.87
N THR A 15 -22.39 -2.47 -13.36
CA THR A 15 -23.50 -1.97 -14.17
C THR A 15 -23.54 -0.44 -14.24
N PRO A 16 -23.99 0.14 -15.37
CA PRO A 16 -24.17 1.58 -15.53
C PRO A 16 -25.17 2.18 -14.54
N GLU A 17 -26.19 1.40 -14.15
CA GLU A 17 -27.23 1.76 -13.19
C GLU A 17 -26.61 2.01 -11.81
N GLU A 18 -25.78 1.06 -11.31
CA GLU A 18 -25.10 1.18 -10.02
C GLU A 18 -24.18 2.40 -9.99
N VAL A 19 -23.44 2.65 -11.08
CA VAL A 19 -22.57 3.83 -11.21
C VAL A 19 -23.38 5.11 -11.12
N SER A 20 -24.53 5.18 -11.82
CA SER A 20 -25.36 6.38 -11.84
C SER A 20 -26.04 6.63 -10.48
N GLU A 21 -26.48 5.57 -9.79
CA GLU A 21 -27.07 5.63 -8.45
C GLU A 21 -26.05 6.10 -7.43
N LEU A 22 -24.87 5.51 -7.44
CA LEU A 22 -23.77 5.92 -6.55
C LEU A 22 -23.37 7.38 -6.81
N LEU A 23 -23.27 7.80 -8.06
CA LEU A 23 -22.99 9.20 -8.40
C LEU A 23 -24.08 10.14 -7.87
N TYR A 24 -25.35 9.77 -7.97
CA TYR A 24 -26.45 10.51 -7.39
C TYR A 24 -26.34 10.61 -5.86
N ASN A 25 -26.08 9.50 -5.18
CA ASN A 25 -25.94 9.45 -3.73
C ASN A 25 -24.76 10.32 -3.22
N LEU A 26 -23.66 10.37 -3.96
CA LEU A 26 -22.47 11.16 -3.59
C LEU A 26 -22.59 12.65 -3.94
N SER A 27 -23.34 13.00 -4.98
CA SER A 27 -23.43 14.37 -5.48
C SER A 27 -24.76 15.06 -5.19
N SER A 28 -25.83 14.29 -4.97
CA SER A 28 -27.23 14.74 -4.92
C SER A 28 -27.68 15.41 -6.23
N VAL A 29 -26.99 15.16 -7.35
CA VAL A 29 -27.29 15.76 -8.65
C VAL A 29 -27.87 14.72 -9.61
N ASN A 30 -29.12 14.95 -10.05
CA ASN A 30 -29.71 14.12 -11.09
C ASN A 30 -29.14 14.48 -12.46
N VAL A 31 -28.25 13.66 -12.97
CA VAL A 31 -27.55 13.85 -14.26
C VAL A 31 -28.45 13.64 -15.48
N PHE A 32 -29.58 12.94 -15.33
CA PHE A 32 -30.54 12.66 -16.42
C PHE A 32 -31.52 13.80 -16.63
N GLN A 33 -31.58 14.75 -15.68
CA GLN A 33 -32.45 15.90 -15.80
C GLN A 33 -32.21 16.66 -17.14
N ASN A 34 -33.28 17.03 -17.86
CA ASN A 34 -33.15 17.78 -19.09
C ASN A 34 -32.85 19.28 -18.82
N SER A 35 -31.63 19.53 -18.36
CA SER A 35 -31.16 20.86 -17.96
C SER A 35 -29.76 21.12 -18.53
N ARG A 36 -29.51 22.42 -18.82
CA ARG A 36 -28.19 22.93 -19.22
C ARG A 36 -27.45 23.63 -18.07
N LYS A 37 -27.95 23.52 -16.84
CA LYS A 37 -27.23 24.06 -15.68
C LYS A 37 -25.82 23.47 -15.62
N ARG A 38 -24.84 24.32 -15.40
CA ARG A 38 -23.43 23.98 -15.46
C ARG A 38 -23.10 22.76 -14.56
N GLU A 39 -23.59 22.77 -13.36
CA GLU A 39 -23.40 21.66 -12.41
C GLU A 39 -23.87 20.32 -12.99
N ILE A 40 -25.10 20.24 -13.52
CA ILE A 40 -25.65 19.01 -14.10
C ILE A 40 -24.84 18.55 -15.31
N VAL A 41 -24.37 19.50 -16.13
CA VAL A 41 -23.54 19.17 -17.31
C VAL A 41 -22.18 18.63 -16.88
N GLU A 42 -21.54 19.19 -15.83
CA GLU A 42 -20.28 18.74 -15.28
C GLU A 42 -20.39 17.31 -14.73
N TYR A 43 -21.40 17.01 -13.92
CA TYR A 43 -21.60 15.65 -13.38
C TYR A 43 -22.02 14.65 -14.47
N ARG A 44 -22.78 15.08 -15.47
CA ARG A 44 -23.10 14.25 -16.65
C ARG A 44 -21.84 13.87 -17.42
N SER A 45 -20.94 14.82 -17.60
CA SER A 45 -19.63 14.59 -18.23
C SER A 45 -18.79 13.59 -17.43
N LEU A 46 -18.80 13.68 -16.10
CA LEU A 46 -18.15 12.72 -15.22
C LEU A 46 -18.77 11.32 -15.37
N LEU A 47 -20.12 11.22 -15.38
CA LEU A 47 -20.79 9.93 -15.61
C LEU A 47 -20.35 9.29 -16.93
N CYS A 48 -20.42 10.03 -18.04
CA CYS A 48 -19.98 9.53 -19.35
C CYS A 48 -18.51 9.09 -19.34
N TYR A 49 -17.65 9.82 -18.64
CA TYR A 49 -16.25 9.47 -18.49
C TYR A 49 -16.07 8.13 -17.73
N ILE A 50 -16.78 7.93 -16.63
CA ILE A 50 -16.73 6.69 -15.84
C ILE A 50 -17.26 5.51 -16.67
N LEU A 51 -18.42 5.66 -17.31
CA LEU A 51 -19.00 4.61 -18.16
C LEU A 51 -18.06 4.20 -19.29
N ARG A 52 -17.33 5.15 -19.88
CA ARG A 52 -16.40 4.87 -20.97
C ARG A 52 -15.12 4.18 -20.50
N TYR A 53 -14.48 4.70 -19.45
CA TYR A 53 -13.14 4.26 -19.05
C TYR A 53 -13.09 3.23 -17.92
N ASN A 54 -14.14 3.17 -17.09
CA ASN A 54 -14.19 2.18 -16.01
C ASN A 54 -14.99 0.94 -16.41
N LEU A 55 -16.10 1.12 -17.15
CA LEU A 55 -16.93 0.00 -17.63
C LEU A 55 -16.68 -0.36 -19.10
N ASP A 56 -15.74 0.30 -19.77
CA ASP A 56 -15.40 0.12 -21.19
C ASP A 56 -16.62 0.11 -22.15
N MET A 57 -17.65 0.89 -21.83
CA MET A 57 -18.86 0.95 -22.64
C MET A 57 -18.60 1.62 -23.99
N LYS A 58 -19.20 1.08 -25.05
CA LYS A 58 -19.20 1.73 -26.37
C LYS A 58 -20.04 3.02 -26.35
N TRP A 59 -19.70 3.98 -27.21
CA TRP A 59 -20.37 5.28 -27.28
C TRP A 59 -21.87 5.17 -27.52
N GLU A 60 -22.30 4.24 -28.36
CA GLU A 60 -23.67 3.92 -28.64
C GLU A 60 -24.44 3.42 -27.41
N ASN A 61 -23.78 2.60 -26.62
CA ASN A 61 -24.35 2.02 -25.37
C ASN A 61 -24.51 3.13 -24.31
N ILE A 62 -23.54 4.03 -24.19
CA ILE A 62 -23.65 5.20 -23.30
C ILE A 62 -24.82 6.09 -23.73
N ALA A 63 -24.96 6.38 -25.04
CA ALA A 63 -26.06 7.13 -25.55
C ALA A 63 -27.41 6.47 -25.29
N SER A 64 -27.52 5.16 -25.53
CA SER A 64 -28.72 4.35 -25.26
C SER A 64 -29.09 4.37 -23.78
N PHE A 65 -28.11 4.19 -22.89
CA PHE A 65 -28.31 4.26 -21.45
C PHE A 65 -28.85 5.61 -20.99
N MET A 66 -28.31 6.72 -21.54
CA MET A 66 -28.79 8.06 -21.24
C MET A 66 -30.24 8.29 -21.75
N LYS A 67 -30.57 7.77 -22.93
CA LYS A 67 -31.94 7.84 -23.49
C LYS A 67 -32.93 7.04 -22.65
N LEU A 68 -32.58 5.84 -22.22
CA LEU A 68 -33.46 5.01 -21.39
C LEU A 68 -33.78 5.71 -20.05
N ASN A 69 -32.85 6.53 -19.54
CA ASN A 69 -33.05 7.32 -18.34
C ASN A 69 -33.67 8.72 -18.61
N GLY A 70 -34.28 8.92 -19.79
CA GLY A 70 -35.06 10.13 -20.10
C GLY A 70 -34.22 11.32 -20.59
N LYS A 71 -32.93 11.16 -20.86
CA LYS A 71 -32.09 12.21 -21.42
C LYS A 71 -31.88 11.98 -22.91
N ASP A 72 -32.38 12.89 -23.75
CA ASP A 72 -32.02 12.84 -25.18
C ASP A 72 -30.51 13.02 -25.35
N PHE A 73 -29.88 12.00 -25.94
CA PHE A 73 -28.43 11.88 -25.99
C PHE A 73 -28.03 11.02 -27.19
N ASP A 74 -27.09 11.46 -27.96
CA ASP A 74 -26.50 10.69 -29.05
C ASP A 74 -25.02 10.36 -28.79
N HIS A 75 -24.44 9.52 -29.62
CA HIS A 75 -23.04 9.10 -29.46
C HIS A 75 -22.06 10.27 -29.59
N ALA A 76 -22.36 11.27 -30.45
CA ALA A 76 -21.52 12.46 -30.60
C ALA A 76 -21.55 13.32 -29.34
N THR A 77 -22.71 13.43 -28.69
CA THR A 77 -22.87 14.11 -27.39
C THR A 77 -22.09 13.33 -26.28
N ALA A 78 -22.10 12.00 -26.33
CA ALA A 78 -21.31 11.20 -25.37
C ALA A 78 -19.81 11.48 -25.50
N ILE A 79 -19.30 11.47 -26.74
CA ILE A 79 -17.89 11.79 -27.02
C ILE A 79 -17.53 13.21 -26.55
N HIS A 80 -18.42 14.20 -26.91
CA HIS A 80 -18.22 15.57 -26.50
C HIS A 80 -18.22 15.72 -24.96
N SER A 81 -19.14 15.07 -24.26
CA SER A 81 -19.24 15.11 -22.81
C SER A 81 -17.94 14.59 -22.15
N VAL A 82 -17.40 13.47 -22.64
CA VAL A 82 -16.14 12.93 -22.12
C VAL A 82 -14.95 13.87 -22.35
N LYS A 83 -14.87 14.50 -23.54
CA LYS A 83 -13.84 15.52 -23.81
C LYS A 83 -13.97 16.72 -22.87
N MET A 84 -15.19 17.17 -22.63
CA MET A 84 -15.45 18.31 -21.74
C MET A 84 -15.18 18.00 -20.27
N TYR A 85 -15.23 16.75 -19.85
CA TYR A 85 -14.85 16.37 -18.50
C TYR A 85 -13.41 16.80 -18.18
N GLU A 86 -12.48 16.64 -19.11
CA GLU A 86 -11.08 17.06 -18.94
C GLU A 86 -10.95 18.57 -18.65
N VAL A 87 -11.83 19.39 -19.25
CA VAL A 87 -11.88 20.83 -19.02
C VAL A 87 -12.55 21.14 -17.66
N TYR A 88 -13.64 20.45 -17.36
CA TYR A 88 -14.42 20.72 -16.14
C TYR A 88 -13.68 20.32 -14.87
N LYS A 89 -12.91 19.22 -14.89
CA LYS A 89 -12.12 18.79 -13.72
C LYS A 89 -11.09 19.82 -13.25
N ILE A 90 -10.58 20.67 -14.16
CA ILE A 90 -9.62 21.73 -13.83
C ILE A 90 -10.30 22.79 -12.96
N ASN A 91 -11.55 23.17 -13.30
CA ASN A 91 -12.30 24.19 -12.61
C ASN A 91 -13.07 23.68 -11.38
N ASN A 92 -13.44 22.40 -11.39
CA ASN A 92 -14.20 21.77 -10.32
C ASN A 92 -13.47 20.53 -9.77
N LYS A 93 -12.62 20.77 -8.76
CA LYS A 93 -11.82 19.71 -8.10
C LYS A 93 -12.69 18.59 -7.49
N ARG A 94 -13.97 18.87 -7.15
CA ARG A 94 -14.89 17.86 -6.62
C ARG A 94 -15.13 16.72 -7.61
N LEU A 95 -15.15 17.02 -8.92
CA LEU A 95 -15.30 16.00 -9.96
C LEU A 95 -14.14 14.98 -9.93
N GLU A 96 -12.92 15.46 -9.72
CA GLU A 96 -11.74 14.57 -9.63
C GLU A 96 -11.74 13.73 -8.36
N VAL A 97 -12.19 14.29 -7.23
CA VAL A 97 -12.36 13.54 -5.98
C VAL A 97 -13.40 12.45 -6.16
N LEU A 98 -14.53 12.75 -6.79
CA LEU A 98 -15.57 11.76 -7.08
C LEU A 98 -15.06 10.69 -8.05
N ARG A 99 -14.39 11.09 -9.15
CA ARG A 99 -13.81 10.13 -10.10
C ARG A 99 -12.91 9.10 -9.40
N LYS A 100 -12.09 9.55 -8.44
CA LYS A 100 -11.21 8.64 -7.69
C LYS A 100 -11.99 7.58 -6.90
N LYS A 101 -13.20 7.90 -6.44
CA LYS A 101 -14.07 6.93 -5.76
C LYS A 101 -14.62 5.84 -6.68
N PHE A 102 -14.71 6.13 -7.99
CA PHE A 102 -15.14 5.19 -9.03
C PHE A 102 -13.97 4.48 -9.71
N LYS A 103 -12.74 4.68 -9.25
CA LYS A 103 -11.59 4.02 -9.83
C LYS A 103 -11.66 2.54 -9.48
N THR A 104 -12.19 1.75 -10.39
CA THR A 104 -11.99 0.31 -10.38
C THR A 104 -10.49 0.06 -10.56
N LYS A 105 -9.94 -0.89 -9.82
CA LYS A 105 -8.56 -1.34 -10.04
C LYS A 105 -8.47 -1.76 -11.50
N THR A 106 -7.68 -1.06 -12.30
CA THR A 106 -7.42 -1.49 -13.65
C THR A 106 -6.76 -2.86 -13.61
N LYS A 107 -6.93 -3.65 -14.67
CA LYS A 107 -6.30 -4.98 -14.79
C LYS A 107 -4.79 -4.90 -14.49
N ASP A 108 -4.16 -3.77 -14.88
CA ASP A 108 -2.75 -3.51 -14.66
C ASP A 108 -2.43 -3.20 -13.18
N GLU A 109 -3.32 -2.51 -12.45
CA GLU A 109 -3.17 -2.26 -11.02
C GLU A 109 -3.33 -3.56 -10.20
N PHE A 110 -4.27 -4.43 -10.59
CA PHE A 110 -4.45 -5.74 -9.98
C PHE A 110 -3.22 -6.64 -10.21
N ILE A 111 -2.68 -6.65 -11.44
CA ILE A 111 -1.45 -7.39 -11.77
C ILE A 111 -0.26 -6.83 -10.99
N THR A 112 -0.20 -5.51 -10.80
CA THR A 112 0.89 -4.85 -10.06
C THR A 112 0.81 -5.17 -8.56
N GLU A 113 -0.38 -5.15 -7.97
CA GLU A 113 -0.59 -5.53 -6.56
C GLU A 113 -0.26 -7.01 -6.32
N SER A 114 -0.75 -7.92 -7.18
CA SER A 114 -0.43 -9.35 -7.09
C SER A 114 1.07 -9.62 -7.21
N LYS A 115 1.77 -8.91 -8.11
CA LYS A 115 3.23 -8.99 -8.21
C LYS A 115 3.94 -8.42 -6.98
N LEU A 116 3.40 -7.36 -6.39
CA LEU A 116 3.95 -6.76 -5.18
C LEU A 116 3.82 -7.73 -3.99
N GLU A 117 2.67 -8.39 -3.83
CA GLU A 117 2.47 -9.42 -2.81
C GLU A 117 3.44 -10.60 -3.00
N GLU A 118 3.57 -11.10 -4.24
CA GLU A 118 4.51 -12.17 -4.56
C GLU A 118 5.96 -11.78 -4.25
N LEU A 119 6.38 -10.56 -4.58
CA LEU A 119 7.71 -10.05 -4.28
C LEU A 119 7.92 -9.88 -2.76
N THR A 120 6.91 -9.44 -2.04
CA THR A 120 6.97 -9.28 -0.57
C THR A 120 7.15 -10.64 0.11
N ASP A 121 6.43 -11.65 -0.33
CA ASP A 121 6.56 -13.03 0.18
C ASP A 121 7.93 -13.64 -0.13
N ARG A 122 8.43 -13.40 -1.33
CA ARG A 122 9.80 -13.82 -1.71
C ARG A 122 10.85 -13.13 -0.86
N PHE A 123 10.68 -11.84 -0.58
CA PHE A 123 11.59 -11.09 0.26
C PHE A 123 11.61 -11.62 1.70
N LYS A 124 10.45 -11.88 2.31
CA LYS A 124 10.36 -12.50 3.64
C LYS A 124 11.07 -13.85 3.71
N LYS A 125 10.83 -14.73 2.74
CA LYS A 125 11.50 -16.03 2.67
C LYS A 125 13.01 -15.91 2.52
N LEU A 126 13.49 -14.91 1.78
CA LEU A 126 14.91 -14.64 1.62
C LEU A 126 15.53 -14.13 2.93
N GLU A 127 14.84 -13.26 3.64
CA GLU A 127 15.25 -12.71 4.94
C GLU A 127 15.36 -13.82 6.00
N GLU A 128 14.35 -14.68 6.10
CA GLU A 128 14.38 -15.85 7.00
C GLU A 128 15.56 -16.77 6.69
N LYS A 129 15.81 -17.05 5.40
CA LYS A 129 16.94 -17.84 4.96
C LYS A 129 18.28 -17.18 5.29
N TYR A 130 18.37 -15.86 5.11
CA TYR A 130 19.56 -15.10 5.46
C TYR A 130 19.85 -15.16 6.96
N LEU A 131 18.84 -14.95 7.81
CA LEU A 131 18.96 -15.03 9.26
C LEU A 131 19.38 -16.45 9.70
N SER A 132 18.81 -17.50 9.11
CA SER A 132 19.21 -18.88 9.43
C SER A 132 20.67 -19.19 9.07
N ILE A 133 21.16 -18.67 7.94
CA ILE A 133 22.57 -18.81 7.54
C ILE A 133 23.48 -18.01 8.48
N LEU A 134 23.04 -16.84 8.91
CA LEU A 134 23.81 -15.98 9.81
C LEU A 134 23.95 -16.63 11.20
N ASP A 135 22.89 -17.25 11.72
CA ASP A 135 22.93 -17.99 12.98
C ASP A 135 23.78 -19.27 12.89
N ALA A 136 23.67 -19.99 11.78
CA ALA A 136 24.53 -21.15 11.52
C ALA A 136 26.01 -20.74 11.43
N ASN A 137 26.33 -19.63 10.78
CA ASN A 137 27.72 -19.14 10.71
C ASN A 137 28.22 -18.66 12.08
N LYS A 138 27.39 -17.98 12.88
CA LYS A 138 27.76 -17.60 14.24
C LYS A 138 28.11 -18.82 15.09
N SER A 139 27.31 -19.88 15.04
CA SER A 139 27.56 -21.12 15.78
C SER A 139 28.82 -21.81 15.33
N LEU A 140 29.14 -21.79 14.03
CA LEU A 140 30.39 -22.35 13.48
C LEU A 140 31.62 -21.55 13.89
N ILE A 141 31.56 -20.22 13.85
CA ILE A 141 32.67 -19.35 14.27
C ILE A 141 32.95 -19.55 15.76
N VAL A 142 31.95 -19.52 16.62
CA VAL A 142 32.08 -19.74 18.05
C VAL A 142 32.65 -21.13 18.35
N SER A 143 32.22 -22.17 17.63
CA SER A 143 32.74 -23.52 17.84
C SER A 143 34.17 -23.66 17.37
N GLN A 144 34.60 -23.01 16.30
CA GLN A 144 35.98 -23.04 15.81
C GLN A 144 36.93 -22.26 16.72
N GLU A 145 36.53 -21.05 17.14
CA GLU A 145 37.33 -20.27 18.09
C GLU A 145 37.48 -21.00 19.42
N PHE A 146 36.39 -21.56 19.94
CA PHE A 146 36.43 -22.31 21.19
C PHE A 146 37.37 -23.54 21.12
N THR A 147 37.38 -24.27 20.01
CA THR A 147 38.26 -25.40 19.81
C THR A 147 39.74 -25.01 19.75
N VAL A 148 40.06 -23.84 19.18
CA VAL A 148 41.45 -23.31 19.18
C VAL A 148 41.90 -22.95 20.58
N TYR A 149 41.11 -22.16 21.31
CA TYR A 149 41.40 -21.75 22.68
C TYR A 149 41.48 -22.95 23.64
N GLU A 150 40.63 -23.95 23.47
CA GLU A 150 40.64 -25.16 24.27
C GLU A 150 41.94 -25.97 24.05
N LYS A 151 42.40 -26.07 22.80
CA LYS A 151 43.68 -26.71 22.50
C LYS A 151 44.86 -25.98 23.14
N GLU A 152 44.89 -24.66 23.00
CA GLU A 152 45.94 -23.84 23.60
C GLU A 152 45.89 -23.92 25.12
N TYR A 153 44.73 -23.83 25.77
CA TYR A 153 44.55 -23.95 27.21
C TYR A 153 45.04 -25.30 27.74
N ARG A 154 44.82 -26.40 27.02
CA ARG A 154 45.27 -27.73 27.42
C ARG A 154 46.79 -27.84 27.48
N THR A 155 47.54 -27.10 26.68
CA THR A 155 48.99 -27.09 26.64
C THR A 155 49.63 -26.30 27.78
N LEU A 156 48.86 -25.44 28.45
CA LEU A 156 49.36 -24.61 29.56
C LEU A 156 49.68 -25.44 30.80
N SER A 157 50.77 -25.07 31.51
CA SER A 157 51.10 -25.62 32.81
C SER A 157 50.06 -25.21 33.88
N ARG A 158 50.04 -25.94 35.03
CA ARG A 158 49.03 -25.64 36.08
C ARG A 158 49.12 -24.20 36.60
N LYS A 159 50.31 -23.61 36.70
CA LYS A 159 50.47 -22.19 37.10
C LYS A 159 49.93 -21.21 36.03
N GLN A 160 50.21 -21.53 34.79
CA GLN A 160 49.72 -20.70 33.68
C GLN A 160 48.18 -20.76 33.56
N LYS A 161 47.55 -21.92 33.80
CA LYS A 161 46.10 -22.08 33.84
C LYS A 161 45.46 -21.19 34.90
N LEU A 162 46.01 -21.18 36.11
CA LEU A 162 45.51 -20.32 37.19
C LEU A 162 45.55 -18.84 36.81
N ILE A 163 46.66 -18.37 36.24
CA ILE A 163 46.82 -16.97 35.79
C ILE A 163 45.87 -16.68 34.65
N TYR A 164 45.65 -17.59 33.72
CA TYR A 164 44.73 -17.44 32.60
C TYR A 164 43.30 -17.32 33.10
N ASP A 165 42.84 -18.20 33.97
CA ASP A 165 41.49 -18.23 34.53
C ASP A 165 41.20 -16.94 35.32
N GLU A 166 42.18 -16.44 36.10
CA GLU A 166 42.07 -15.18 36.83
C GLU A 166 41.91 -13.98 35.88
N ARG A 167 42.71 -13.90 34.80
CA ARG A 167 42.65 -12.85 33.80
C ARG A 167 41.34 -12.87 33.03
N VAL A 168 40.89 -14.04 32.60
CA VAL A 168 39.59 -14.20 31.90
C VAL A 168 38.45 -13.76 32.83
N SER A 169 38.48 -14.13 34.10
CA SER A 169 37.47 -13.71 35.07
C SER A 169 37.43 -12.18 35.24
N LEU A 170 38.58 -11.52 35.27
CA LEU A 170 38.68 -10.05 35.37
C LEU A 170 38.15 -9.38 34.11
N ILE A 171 38.44 -9.90 32.94
CA ILE A 171 37.92 -9.39 31.65
C ILE A 171 36.41 -9.54 31.60
N LEU A 172 35.85 -10.69 31.94
CA LEU A 172 34.40 -10.92 31.97
C LEU A 172 33.71 -9.99 32.97
N LYS A 173 34.28 -9.73 34.12
CA LYS A 173 33.74 -8.72 35.07
C LYS A 173 33.77 -7.32 34.51
N SER A 174 34.82 -6.95 33.76
CA SER A 174 34.89 -5.64 33.10
C SER A 174 33.86 -5.43 32.02
N PHE A 175 33.48 -6.47 31.27
CA PHE A 175 32.38 -6.41 30.28
C PHE A 175 31.01 -6.22 30.94
N LYS A 176 30.72 -6.99 32.02
CA LYS A 176 29.49 -6.83 32.78
C LYS A 176 29.33 -5.41 33.35
N TRP A 177 30.44 -4.81 33.77
CA TRP A 177 30.43 -3.42 34.27
C TRP A 177 30.14 -2.39 33.17
N LYS A 178 30.60 -2.62 31.94
CA LYS A 178 30.30 -1.74 30.78
C LYS A 178 28.85 -1.85 30.35
N GLU A 179 28.24 -3.02 30.34
CA GLU A 179 26.81 -3.20 30.03
C GLU A 179 25.93 -2.44 31.04
N TYR A 180 26.29 -2.48 32.34
CA TYR A 180 25.58 -1.75 33.40
C TYR A 180 25.64 -0.22 33.21
N ASN A 181 26.74 0.33 32.73
CA ASN A 181 26.89 1.76 32.51
C ASN A 181 26.19 2.26 31.24
N THR A 182 26.08 1.45 30.17
CA THR A 182 25.37 1.80 28.97
C THR A 182 23.84 1.87 29.19
N GLU A 183 23.29 1.04 30.08
CA GLU A 183 21.88 1.14 30.49
C GLU A 183 21.60 2.44 31.29
N PHE A 184 22.53 2.90 32.12
CA PHE A 184 22.40 4.17 32.86
C PHE A 184 22.49 5.41 31.95
N GLU A 185 23.33 5.41 30.93
CA GLU A 185 23.44 6.52 29.98
C GLU A 185 22.19 6.66 29.10
N THR A 186 21.55 5.56 28.69
CA THR A 186 20.30 5.60 27.91
C THR A 186 19.11 6.13 28.70
N ILE A 187 19.07 5.94 30.02
CA ILE A 187 17.99 6.48 30.88
C ILE A 187 18.11 8.00 31.07
N ASN A 188 19.33 8.55 31.11
CA ASN A 188 19.55 9.98 31.30
C ASN A 188 19.38 10.86 30.05
N ILE A 189 19.28 10.25 28.84
CA ILE A 189 19.03 10.98 27.59
C ILE A 189 17.52 11.09 27.29
N ALA A 190 16.67 10.35 28.03
CA ALA A 190 15.22 10.31 27.84
C ALA A 190 14.43 11.21 28.84
N GLN A 191 15.10 12.04 29.64
CA GLN A 191 14.51 13.10 30.47
C GLN A 191 14.84 14.49 29.89
#